data_7080c07552c28bacdfddf2ed5b4eca20
#
_entry.id   7080c07552c28bacdfddf2ed5b4eca20
#
_cell.length_a   1.000
_cell.length_b   1.000
_cell.length_c   1.000
_cell.angle_alpha   90.00
_cell.angle_beta   90.00
_cell.angle_gamma   90.00
#
_symmetry.space_group_name_H-M   'P 1'
#
loop_
_entity.id
_entity.type
_entity.pdbx_description
1 polymer ?
#
loop_
_entity_poly.entity_id
_entity_poly.type
_entity_poly.pdbx_seq_one_letter_code
_entity_poly.pdbx_strand_id
1 'polypeptide(L)'
;MSDELKILQKIFDMMDYGYKALQQFPKSEKFALATDIKHSMNVLLRRCIEAQKKYYKKTTLQDMDVEIATLKAYIRLSYQLGFLSSKKYEIWSDMVVEIGKMLGGWLKSVNNQKST
;
A
#
# COMPACT_ATOMS: atom_id res chain seq x y z
N MET A 1 20.05 6.33 2.07
CA MET A 1 18.83 5.89 2.80
C MET A 1 18.70 4.39 2.66
N SER A 2 18.41 3.70 3.74
CA SER A 2 18.20 2.25 3.71
C SER A 2 16.94 1.90 2.90
N ASP A 3 16.86 0.66 2.40
CA ASP A 3 15.69 0.20 1.67
C ASP A 3 14.42 0.25 2.53
N GLU A 4 14.54 -0.02 3.82
CA GLU A 4 13.42 0.06 4.78
C GLU A 4 12.87 1.49 4.88
N LEU A 5 13.74 2.49 4.89
CA LEU A 5 13.33 3.89 4.94
C LEU A 5 12.77 4.36 3.59
N LYS A 6 13.28 3.82 2.49
CA LYS A 6 12.77 4.14 1.15
C LYS A 6 11.34 3.65 0.96
N ILE A 7 11.02 2.42 1.40
CA ILE A 7 9.67 1.89 1.28
C ILE A 7 8.69 2.68 2.14
N LEU A 8 9.10 3.08 3.34
CA LEU A 8 8.27 3.91 4.21
C LEU A 8 7.95 5.25 3.53
N GLN A 9 8.94 5.90 2.92
CA GLN A 9 8.72 7.14 2.20
C GLN A 9 7.76 6.95 1.01
N LYS A 10 7.90 5.84 0.28
CA LYS A 10 6.99 5.53 -0.83
C LYS A 10 5.55 5.31 -0.34
N ILE A 11 5.38 4.71 0.83
CA ILE A 11 4.06 4.54 1.44
C ILE A 11 3.47 5.92 1.78
N PHE A 12 4.24 6.83 2.37
CA PHE A 12 3.77 8.19 2.65
C PHE A 12 3.35 8.91 1.36
N ASP A 13 4.17 8.84 0.33
CA ASP A 13 3.86 9.49 -0.96
C ASP A 13 2.57 8.92 -1.57
N MET A 14 2.41 7.61 -1.52
CA MET A 14 1.22 6.93 -2.03
C MET A 14 -0.03 7.31 -1.23
N MET A 15 0.08 7.38 0.10
CA MET A 15 -1.05 7.76 0.96
C MET A 15 -1.46 9.21 0.71
N ASP A 16 -0.48 10.11 0.56
CA ASP A 16 -0.76 11.52 0.25
C ASP A 16 -1.56 11.63 -1.04
N TYR A 17 -1.13 10.94 -2.09
CA TYR A 17 -1.86 10.91 -3.35
C TYR A 17 -3.24 10.29 -3.18
N GLY A 18 -3.32 9.16 -2.49
CA GLY A 18 -4.57 8.44 -2.28
C GLY A 18 -5.61 9.27 -1.53
N TYR A 19 -5.22 9.96 -0.47
CA TYR A 19 -6.14 10.81 0.28
C TYR A 19 -6.70 11.93 -0.59
N LYS A 20 -5.87 12.54 -1.45
CA LYS A 20 -6.32 13.55 -2.40
C LYS A 20 -7.28 12.97 -3.45
N ALA A 21 -6.99 11.79 -3.97
CA ALA A 21 -7.86 11.10 -4.91
C ALA A 21 -9.23 10.78 -4.29
N LEU A 22 -9.25 10.38 -3.01
CA LEU A 22 -10.48 10.03 -2.29
C LEU A 22 -11.40 11.23 -2.09
N GLN A 23 -10.86 12.46 -2.09
CA GLN A 23 -11.69 13.68 -1.95
C GLN A 23 -12.72 13.81 -3.08
N GLN A 24 -12.47 13.19 -4.22
CA GLN A 24 -13.35 13.25 -5.39
C GLN A 24 -14.41 12.14 -5.41
N PHE A 25 -14.38 11.24 -4.46
CA PHE A 25 -15.40 10.20 -4.37
C PHE A 25 -16.77 10.82 -4.04
N PRO A 26 -17.87 10.20 -4.50
CA PRO A 26 -19.21 10.67 -4.12
C PRO A 26 -19.38 10.72 -2.61
N LYS A 27 -20.21 11.66 -2.13
CA LYS A 27 -20.47 11.81 -0.69
C LYS A 27 -20.96 10.50 -0.06
N SER A 28 -21.79 9.74 -0.77
CA SER A 28 -22.31 8.44 -0.30
C SER A 28 -21.19 7.44 -0.02
N GLU A 29 -20.04 7.56 -0.70
CA GLU A 29 -18.93 6.61 -0.56
C GLU A 29 -17.86 7.06 0.43
N LYS A 30 -17.93 8.29 0.94
CA LYS A 30 -16.93 8.81 1.87
C LYS A 30 -16.93 8.07 3.20
N PHE A 31 -18.07 7.49 3.60
CA PHE A 31 -18.19 6.70 4.82
C PHE A 31 -18.27 5.19 4.54
N ALA A 32 -18.04 4.79 3.30
CA ALA A 32 -18.05 3.40 2.88
C ALA A 32 -16.72 3.04 2.22
N LEU A 33 -16.68 2.98 0.89
CA LEU A 33 -15.47 2.54 0.16
C LEU A 33 -14.25 3.40 0.46
N ALA A 34 -14.41 4.73 0.54
CA ALA A 34 -13.30 5.62 0.87
C ALA A 34 -12.72 5.32 2.25
N THR A 35 -13.57 5.02 3.23
CA THR A 35 -13.14 4.64 4.58
C THR A 35 -12.36 3.33 4.55
N ASP A 36 -12.85 2.34 3.79
CA ASP A 36 -12.17 1.05 3.67
C ASP A 36 -10.79 1.20 3.03
N ILE A 37 -10.67 2.06 2.03
CA ILE A 37 -9.39 2.33 1.37
C ILE A 37 -8.42 3.02 2.34
N LYS A 38 -8.89 4.02 3.07
CA LYS A 38 -8.07 4.69 4.09
C LYS A 38 -7.59 3.70 5.14
N HIS A 39 -8.47 2.80 5.58
CA HIS A 39 -8.11 1.76 6.54
C HIS A 39 -7.01 0.85 5.96
N SER A 40 -7.15 0.41 4.72
CA SER A 40 -6.15 -0.44 4.06
C SER A 40 -4.79 0.26 3.99
N MET A 41 -4.76 1.54 3.62
CA MET A 41 -3.52 2.32 3.59
C MET A 41 -2.90 2.45 4.99
N ASN A 42 -3.73 2.67 6.01
CA ASN A 42 -3.26 2.79 7.39
C ASN A 42 -2.70 1.47 7.90
N VAL A 43 -3.32 0.34 7.57
CA VAL A 43 -2.81 -0.99 7.94
C VAL A 43 -1.46 -1.24 7.26
N LEU A 44 -1.32 -0.90 5.99
CA LEU A 44 -0.05 -1.04 5.27
C LEU A 44 1.06 -0.24 5.96
N LEU A 45 0.79 1.02 6.31
CA LEU A 45 1.74 1.86 7.02
C LEU A 45 2.14 1.22 8.36
N ARG A 46 1.15 0.76 9.13
CA ARG A 46 1.39 0.15 10.43
C ARG A 46 2.24 -1.12 10.30
N ARG A 47 1.94 -1.98 9.33
CA ARG A 47 2.72 -3.20 9.09
C ARG A 47 4.15 -2.89 8.69
N CYS A 48 4.36 -1.84 7.90
CA CYS A 48 5.70 -1.40 7.53
C CYS A 48 6.52 -1.04 8.77
N ILE A 49 5.94 -0.27 9.67
CA ILE A 49 6.60 0.12 10.93
C ILE A 49 6.88 -1.11 11.79
N GLU A 50 5.91 -2.02 11.92
CA GLU A 50 6.10 -3.27 12.66
C GLU A 50 7.26 -4.09 12.08
N ALA A 51 7.34 -4.21 10.75
CA ALA A 51 8.42 -4.95 10.10
C ALA A 51 9.79 -4.33 10.37
N GLN A 52 9.86 -2.99 10.47
CA GLN A 52 11.11 -2.31 10.80
C GLN A 52 11.55 -2.56 12.24
N LYS A 53 10.60 -2.76 13.15
CA LYS A 53 10.86 -2.88 14.59
C LYS A 53 11.02 -4.32 15.05
N LYS A 54 10.39 -5.27 14.40
CA LYS A 54 10.42 -6.67 14.82
C LYS A 54 11.70 -7.37 14.39
N TYR A 55 12.19 -8.27 15.23
CA TYR A 55 13.32 -9.13 14.89
C TYR A 55 12.92 -10.12 13.78
N TYR A 56 11.80 -10.84 13.98
CA TYR A 56 11.27 -11.78 12.98
C TYR A 56 10.28 -11.04 12.08
N LYS A 57 10.66 -10.84 10.84
CA LYS A 57 9.95 -9.94 9.93
C LYS A 57 9.06 -10.64 8.89
N LYS A 58 9.32 -11.92 8.63
CA LYS A 58 8.71 -12.62 7.47
C LYS A 58 7.20 -12.56 7.46
N THR A 59 6.54 -12.89 8.58
CA THR A 59 5.08 -12.89 8.66
C THR A 59 4.50 -11.49 8.44
N THR A 60 5.12 -10.48 9.07
CA THR A 60 4.65 -9.09 8.91
C THR A 60 4.83 -8.61 7.46
N LEU A 61 5.93 -8.98 6.80
CA LEU A 61 6.14 -8.63 5.40
C LEU A 61 5.13 -9.35 4.48
N GLN A 62 4.76 -10.58 4.80
CA GLN A 62 3.71 -11.28 4.08
C GLN A 62 2.35 -10.62 4.27
N ASP A 63 2.05 -10.14 5.48
CA ASP A 63 0.82 -9.38 5.76
C ASP A 63 0.79 -8.08 4.95
N MET A 64 1.93 -7.42 4.79
CA MET A 64 2.04 -6.25 3.90
C MET A 64 1.71 -6.61 2.46
N ASP A 65 2.19 -7.75 1.99
CA ASP A 65 1.92 -8.20 0.63
C ASP A 65 0.43 -8.41 0.38
N VAL A 66 -0.26 -9.01 1.33
CA VAL A 66 -1.73 -9.18 1.27
C VAL A 66 -2.42 -7.82 1.25
N GLU A 67 -1.97 -6.89 2.09
CA GLU A 67 -2.58 -5.56 2.15
C GLU A 67 -2.36 -4.77 0.86
N ILE A 68 -1.19 -4.89 0.24
CA ILE A 68 -0.91 -4.28 -1.06
C ILE A 68 -1.87 -4.83 -2.13
N ALA A 69 -2.07 -6.13 -2.17
CA ALA A 69 -3.00 -6.76 -3.10
C ALA A 69 -4.44 -6.27 -2.87
N THR A 70 -4.83 -6.15 -1.60
CA THR A 70 -6.16 -5.66 -1.21
C THR A 70 -6.35 -4.21 -1.65
N LEU A 71 -5.36 -3.36 -1.40
CA LEU A 71 -5.41 -1.96 -1.80
C LEU A 71 -5.51 -1.81 -3.32
N LYS A 72 -4.73 -2.58 -4.07
CA LYS A 72 -4.81 -2.59 -5.53
C LYS A 72 -6.22 -2.97 -6.01
N ALA A 73 -6.83 -3.96 -5.37
CA ALA A 73 -8.18 -4.39 -5.71
C ALA A 73 -9.21 -3.27 -5.44
N TYR A 74 -9.10 -2.57 -4.32
CA TYR A 74 -9.97 -1.44 -4.00
C TYR A 74 -9.81 -0.29 -5.01
N ILE A 75 -8.59 0.02 -5.41
CA ILE A 75 -8.32 1.08 -6.38
C ILE A 75 -8.96 0.72 -7.73
N ARG A 76 -8.80 -0.54 -8.16
CA ARG A 76 -9.43 -1.04 -9.38
C ARG A 76 -10.95 -0.97 -9.31
N LEU A 77 -11.53 -1.40 -8.19
CA LEU A 77 -12.97 -1.33 -7.97
C LEU A 77 -13.46 0.12 -8.06
N SER A 78 -12.74 1.04 -7.44
CA SER A 78 -13.09 2.47 -7.48
C SER A 78 -13.09 3.01 -8.90
N TYR A 79 -12.15 2.58 -9.73
CA TYR A 79 -12.12 2.94 -11.14
C TYR A 79 -13.30 2.33 -11.90
N GLN A 80 -13.60 1.05 -11.69
CA GLN A 80 -14.71 0.38 -12.34
C GLN A 80 -16.06 1.01 -11.98
N LEU A 81 -16.19 1.51 -10.75
CA LEU A 81 -17.42 2.18 -10.29
C LEU A 81 -17.51 3.64 -10.76
N GLY A 82 -16.47 4.14 -11.43
CA GLY A 82 -16.47 5.50 -11.96
C GLY A 82 -16.07 6.58 -10.95
N PHE A 83 -15.50 6.20 -9.80
CA PHE A 83 -15.11 7.15 -8.75
C PHE A 83 -13.71 7.73 -8.96
N LEU A 84 -12.92 7.14 -9.85
CA LEU A 84 -11.58 7.58 -10.22
C LEU A 84 -11.48 7.78 -11.72
N SER A 85 -10.84 8.86 -12.15
CA SER A 85 -10.47 9.02 -13.56
C SER A 85 -9.42 7.96 -13.94
N SER A 86 -9.30 7.66 -15.23
CA SER A 86 -8.28 6.72 -15.71
C SER A 86 -6.87 7.18 -15.34
N LYS A 87 -6.60 8.48 -15.39
CA LYS A 87 -5.30 9.05 -15.03
C LYS A 87 -4.98 8.82 -13.55
N LYS A 88 -5.93 9.11 -12.66
CA LYS A 88 -5.73 8.91 -11.22
C LYS A 88 -5.60 7.44 -10.87
N TYR A 89 -6.38 6.60 -11.50
CA TYR A 89 -6.28 5.16 -11.35
C TYR A 89 -4.88 4.67 -11.71
N GLU A 90 -4.36 5.10 -12.87
CA GLU A 90 -3.05 4.69 -13.36
C GLU A 90 -1.94 5.15 -12.40
N ILE A 91 -1.93 6.43 -12.03
CA ILE A 91 -0.90 6.99 -11.15
C ILE A 91 -0.91 6.30 -9.79
N TRP A 92 -2.08 6.18 -9.18
CA TRP A 92 -2.21 5.59 -7.85
C TRP A 92 -1.82 4.11 -7.88
N SER A 93 -2.29 3.37 -8.88
CA SER A 93 -1.94 1.95 -9.05
C SER A 93 -0.44 1.76 -9.24
N ASP A 94 0.22 2.61 -10.02
CA ASP A 94 1.67 2.53 -10.24
C ASP A 94 2.44 2.77 -8.94
N MET A 95 1.97 3.70 -8.10
CA MET A 95 2.59 3.93 -6.79
C MET A 95 2.50 2.70 -5.90
N VAL A 96 1.35 2.03 -5.89
CA VAL A 96 1.15 0.81 -5.09
C VAL A 96 1.99 -0.34 -5.65
N VAL A 97 2.07 -0.48 -6.97
CA VAL A 97 2.92 -1.49 -7.62
C VAL A 97 4.39 -1.30 -7.25
N GLU A 98 4.86 -0.06 -7.22
CA GLU A 98 6.24 0.25 -6.84
C GLU A 98 6.54 -0.19 -5.41
N ILE A 99 5.61 0.06 -4.48
CA ILE A 99 5.75 -0.41 -3.10
C ILE A 99 5.82 -1.93 -3.07
N GLY A 100 5.01 -2.61 -3.87
CA GLY A 100 5.01 -4.07 -3.97
C GLY A 100 6.35 -4.62 -4.45
N LYS A 101 6.97 -3.97 -5.42
CA LYS A 101 8.30 -4.36 -5.90
C LYS A 101 9.36 -4.21 -4.81
N MET A 102 9.33 -3.11 -4.09
CA MET A 102 10.26 -2.86 -2.98
C MET A 102 10.06 -3.90 -1.86
N LEU A 103 8.81 -4.22 -1.55
CA LEU A 103 8.49 -5.26 -0.57
C LEU A 103 9.03 -6.62 -1.01
N GLY A 104 8.89 -6.95 -2.30
CA GLY A 104 9.43 -8.19 -2.85
C GLY A 104 10.93 -8.31 -2.63
N GLY A 105 11.67 -7.22 -2.83
CA GLY A 105 13.11 -7.18 -2.55
C GLY A 105 13.42 -7.39 -1.08
N TRP A 106 12.64 -6.77 -0.19
CA TRP A 106 12.81 -6.93 1.25
C TRP A 106 12.52 -8.37 1.69
N LEU A 107 11.43 -8.97 1.22
CA LEU A 107 11.09 -10.37 1.48
C LEU A 107 12.23 -11.31 1.05
N LYS A 108 12.77 -11.09 -0.14
CA LYS A 108 13.88 -11.89 -0.67
C LYS A 108 15.12 -11.78 0.24
N SER A 109 15.42 -10.56 0.68
CA SER A 109 16.54 -10.30 1.60
C SER A 109 16.39 -11.08 2.91
N VAL A 110 15.21 -11.06 3.51
CA VAL A 110 14.91 -11.77 4.76
C VAL A 110 15.00 -13.28 4.57
N ASN A 111 14.48 -13.81 3.46
CA ASN A 111 14.56 -15.23 3.15
C ASN A 111 15.99 -15.69 2.93
N ASN A 112 16.81 -14.90 2.23
CA ASN A 112 18.22 -15.22 2.00
C ASN A 112 19.02 -15.25 3.30
N GLN A 113 18.75 -14.34 4.23
CA GLN A 113 19.40 -14.31 5.54
C GLN A 113 19.11 -15.57 6.35
N LYS A 114 17.91 -16.16 6.19
CA LYS A 114 17.53 -17.39 6.89
C LYS A 114 18.18 -18.63 6.31
N SER A 115 18.58 -18.61 5.06
CA SER A 115 19.18 -19.76 4.39
C SER A 115 20.67 -19.88 4.68
N THR A 116 21.26 -18.92 5.33
CA THR A 116 22.65 -18.95 5.76
C THR A 116 22.77 -19.28 7.25
#